data_64155c58da69f057b5ff60172cef1b84
#
_entry.id   64155c58da69f057b5ff60172cef1b84
#
_cell.length_a   1.000
_cell.length_b   1.000
_cell.length_c   1.000
_cell.angle_alpha   90.00
_cell.angle_beta   90.00
_cell.angle_gamma   90.00
#
_symmetry.space_group_name_H-M   'P 1'
#
loop_
_entity.id
_entity.type
_entity.pdbx_description
1 polymer ?
#
loop_
_entity_poly.entity_id
_entity_poly.type
_entity_poly.pdbx_seq_one_letter_code
_entity_poly.pdbx_strand_id
1 'polypeptide(L)'
;MDELREPLWMIAVALLIILVFALAFSAIARWVLRGRARLQMSTSIVLSIFGSSLGLLLASAIRPVAHLRDPLSILLCLALSIVTIAAYSAVVAHFQKPQREALADLIAAGESDRIEFKSTARVNLRSGEKDPRMEQVIVKTVAAFLNADGGTLLIGVDDDGKPLGLDADYKTLKVPDADRFELWLRDLLTTSLGQTTASEVVIAVESLAGSDGTARPVCRVRVSASPRPVYLLPGKNAPREFWVRSGNSTRQLHVDQAAEYVMHRWPLRVGSSVAAQVKAAVRFSAEL
;
A
#
# COMPACT_ATOMS: atom_id res chain seq x y z
N MET A 1 11.66 36.79 45.12
CA MET A 1 11.70 35.48 44.46
C MET A 1 10.33 35.13 43.85
N ASP A 2 9.73 36.05 43.06
CA ASP A 2 8.40 35.90 42.45
C ASP A 2 8.36 36.20 40.96
N GLU A 3 9.48 36.08 40.28
CA GLU A 3 9.64 36.54 38.89
C GLU A 3 9.76 35.41 37.88
N LEU A 4 9.08 34.32 37.91
CA LEU A 4 9.10 33.36 36.76
C LEU A 4 7.91 32.39 36.77
N ARG A 5 6.73 32.84 37.20
CA ARG A 5 5.53 32.06 36.84
C ARG A 5 4.80 32.72 35.67
N GLU A 6 5.27 32.43 34.47
CA GLU A 6 4.47 32.67 33.29
C GLU A 6 3.07 32.08 33.50
N PRO A 7 2.02 32.84 33.31
CA PRO A 7 0.66 32.36 33.55
C PRO A 7 0.34 31.20 32.64
N LEU A 8 -0.27 30.13 33.17
CA LEU A 8 -0.56 28.86 32.47
C LEU A 8 -1.27 29.08 31.12
N TRP A 9 -2.08 30.11 30.99
CA TRP A 9 -2.75 30.45 29.73
C TRP A 9 -1.75 30.90 28.64
N MET A 10 -0.64 31.59 28.98
CA MET A 10 0.39 31.97 28.00
C MET A 10 1.11 30.72 27.47
N ILE A 11 1.37 29.73 28.32
CA ILE A 11 1.97 28.46 27.91
C ILE A 11 0.99 27.74 26.98
N ALA A 12 -0.29 27.71 27.31
CA ALA A 12 -1.32 27.07 26.47
C ALA A 12 -1.43 27.72 25.09
N VAL A 13 -1.42 29.07 25.06
CA VAL A 13 -1.42 29.82 23.79
C VAL A 13 -0.16 29.58 22.97
N ALA A 14 1.01 29.54 23.60
CA ALA A 14 2.28 29.22 22.90
C ALA A 14 2.26 27.82 22.30
N LEU A 15 1.78 26.83 23.03
CA LEU A 15 1.62 25.44 22.54
C LEU A 15 0.64 25.38 21.35
N LEU A 16 -0.47 26.09 21.42
CA LEU A 16 -1.43 26.16 20.32
C LEU A 16 -0.80 26.78 19.06
N ILE A 17 -0.05 27.87 19.22
CA ILE A 17 0.66 28.52 18.12
C ILE A 17 1.69 27.57 17.49
N ILE A 18 2.48 26.88 18.31
CA ILE A 18 3.46 25.86 17.85
C ILE A 18 2.75 24.75 17.06
N LEU A 19 1.62 24.26 17.55
CA LEU A 19 0.83 23.25 16.86
C LEU A 19 0.31 23.73 15.51
N VAL A 20 -0.21 24.94 15.42
CA VAL A 20 -0.69 25.55 14.17
C VAL A 20 0.45 25.67 13.16
N PHE A 21 1.62 26.15 13.59
CA PHE A 21 2.81 26.23 12.73
C PHE A 21 3.29 24.85 12.28
N ALA A 22 3.31 23.85 13.18
CA ALA A 22 3.70 22.48 12.85
C ALA A 22 2.76 21.86 11.80
N LEU A 23 1.44 22.12 11.90
CA LEU A 23 0.46 21.67 10.91
C LEU A 23 0.67 22.38 9.55
N ALA A 24 0.90 23.69 9.55
CA ALA A 24 1.17 24.45 8.34
C ALA A 24 2.46 23.99 7.65
N PHE A 25 3.55 23.82 8.41
CA PHE A 25 4.83 23.36 7.88
C PHE A 25 4.76 21.91 7.37
N SER A 26 4.04 21.05 8.08
CA SER A 26 3.75 19.69 7.62
C SER A 26 2.97 19.67 6.30
N ALA A 27 2.01 20.59 6.11
CA ALA A 27 1.25 20.72 4.87
C ALA A 27 2.14 21.20 3.70
N ILE A 28 2.98 22.21 3.93
CA ILE A 28 3.92 22.75 2.94
C ILE A 28 4.94 21.67 2.55
N ALA A 29 5.54 20.98 3.52
CA ALA A 29 6.52 19.95 3.27
C ALA A 29 5.93 18.79 2.44
N ARG A 30 4.71 18.36 2.73
CA ARG A 30 4.00 17.34 1.93
C ARG A 30 3.67 17.81 0.52
N TRP A 31 3.37 19.09 0.35
CA TRP A 31 3.15 19.67 -0.98
C TRP A 31 4.44 19.69 -1.82
N VAL A 32 5.56 20.08 -1.22
CA VAL A 32 6.88 20.12 -1.87
C VAL A 32 7.38 18.72 -2.21
N LEU A 33 7.11 17.73 -1.34
CA LEU A 33 7.57 16.34 -1.49
C LEU A 33 6.56 15.43 -2.23
N ARG A 34 5.52 16.00 -2.85
CA ARG A 34 4.53 15.24 -3.63
C ARG A 34 5.20 14.33 -4.65
N GLY A 35 4.93 13.02 -4.50
CA GLY A 35 5.44 11.99 -5.42
C GLY A 35 6.75 11.31 -5.01
N ARG A 36 7.45 11.78 -3.95
CA ARG A 36 8.73 11.18 -3.51
C ARG A 36 8.62 10.26 -2.29
N ALA A 37 7.64 10.48 -1.40
CA ALA A 37 7.37 9.58 -0.27
C ALA A 37 5.91 9.68 0.20
N ARG A 38 5.29 8.55 0.56
CA ARG A 38 3.97 8.52 1.23
C ARG A 38 4.18 8.61 2.74
N LEU A 39 4.27 9.84 3.25
CA LEU A 39 4.38 10.05 4.70
C LEU A 39 3.00 10.08 5.35
N GLN A 40 2.85 9.34 6.45
CA GLN A 40 1.68 9.45 7.30
C GLN A 40 1.61 10.85 7.93
N MET A 41 0.40 11.38 8.08
CA MET A 41 0.18 12.73 8.63
C MET A 41 0.79 12.89 10.03
N SER A 42 0.66 11.87 10.88
CA SER A 42 1.23 11.83 12.22
C SER A 42 2.76 11.96 12.23
N THR A 43 3.45 11.19 11.38
CA THR A 43 4.92 11.25 11.25
C THR A 43 5.39 12.63 10.79
N SER A 44 4.68 13.24 9.82
CA SER A 44 5.04 14.57 9.33
C SER A 44 4.89 15.65 10.41
N ILE A 45 3.88 15.56 11.27
CA ILE A 45 3.68 16.48 12.39
C ILE A 45 4.81 16.36 13.40
N VAL A 46 5.15 15.14 13.82
CA VAL A 46 6.23 14.89 14.79
C VAL A 46 7.57 15.42 14.26
N LEU A 47 7.89 15.14 13.01
CA LEU A 47 9.12 15.62 12.37
C LEU A 47 9.14 17.15 12.23
N SER A 48 7.99 17.76 11.98
CA SER A 48 7.84 19.22 11.89
C SER A 48 8.08 19.89 13.26
N ILE A 49 7.54 19.31 14.35
CA ILE A 49 7.78 19.79 15.71
C ILE A 49 9.27 19.68 16.06
N PHE A 50 9.89 18.54 15.75
CA PHE A 50 11.31 18.32 16.00
C PHE A 50 12.18 19.31 15.22
N GLY A 51 11.93 19.50 13.93
CA GLY A 51 12.63 20.45 13.08
C GLY A 51 12.46 21.90 13.54
N SER A 52 11.25 22.28 13.96
CA SER A 52 10.98 23.63 14.50
C SER A 52 11.71 23.87 15.83
N SER A 53 11.75 22.87 16.71
CA SER A 53 12.51 22.95 17.98
C SER A 53 14.01 23.16 17.73
N LEU A 54 14.56 22.42 16.76
CA LEU A 54 15.95 22.58 16.36
C LEU A 54 16.21 23.97 15.74
N GLY A 55 15.26 24.49 14.97
CA GLY A 55 15.30 25.83 14.40
C GLY A 55 15.34 26.93 15.46
N LEU A 56 14.54 26.79 16.52
CA LEU A 56 14.56 27.74 17.65
C LEU A 56 15.88 27.67 18.42
N LEU A 57 16.41 26.46 18.67
CA LEU A 57 17.72 26.31 19.31
C LEU A 57 18.83 27.00 18.49
N LEU A 58 18.82 26.81 17.19
CA LEU A 58 19.80 27.46 16.31
C LEU A 58 19.63 28.97 16.28
N ALA A 59 18.39 29.48 16.25
CA ALA A 59 18.11 30.90 16.30
C ALA A 59 18.62 31.52 17.61
N SER A 60 18.39 30.87 18.76
CA SER A 60 18.85 31.33 20.06
C SER A 60 20.38 31.31 20.20
N ALA A 61 21.06 30.38 19.54
CA ALA A 61 22.53 30.32 19.49
C ALA A 61 23.12 31.47 18.65
N ILE A 62 22.44 31.88 17.58
CA ILE A 62 22.88 32.98 16.71
C ILE A 62 22.56 34.35 17.35
N ARG A 63 21.39 34.45 18.00
CA ARG A 63 20.93 35.68 18.68
C ARG A 63 20.38 35.33 20.05
N PRO A 64 21.11 35.61 21.15
CA PRO A 64 20.66 35.26 22.50
C PRO A 64 19.34 35.90 22.97
N VAL A 65 18.88 36.96 22.26
CA VAL A 65 17.60 37.66 22.52
C VAL A 65 16.60 37.39 21.39
N ALA A 66 16.71 36.22 20.73
CA ALA A 66 15.79 35.89 19.66
C ALA A 66 14.37 35.60 20.21
N HIS A 67 13.38 36.28 19.68
CA HIS A 67 11.99 36.04 20.01
C HIS A 67 11.32 35.15 18.95
N LEU A 68 10.28 34.39 19.33
CA LEU A 68 9.46 33.58 18.45
C LEU A 68 8.86 34.36 17.25
N ARG A 69 8.77 35.68 17.38
CA ARG A 69 8.24 36.57 16.33
C ARG A 69 9.31 37.10 15.37
N ASP A 70 10.59 36.86 15.63
CA ASP A 70 11.65 37.28 14.73
C ASP A 70 11.56 36.57 13.39
N PRO A 71 11.63 37.28 12.25
CA PRO A 71 11.57 36.67 10.92
C PRO A 71 12.67 35.57 10.74
N LEU A 72 13.85 35.76 11.33
CA LEU A 72 14.94 34.81 11.27
C LEU A 72 14.59 33.51 12.02
N SER A 73 13.97 33.59 13.20
CA SER A 73 13.52 32.43 13.97
C SER A 73 12.48 31.64 13.21
N ILE A 74 11.49 32.30 12.61
CA ILE A 74 10.46 31.66 11.81
C ILE A 74 11.06 30.97 10.57
N LEU A 75 11.99 31.62 9.87
CA LEU A 75 12.68 31.10 8.71
C LEU A 75 13.49 29.86 9.02
N LEU A 76 14.24 29.86 10.14
CA LEU A 76 15.02 28.71 10.59
C LEU A 76 14.14 27.55 11.02
N CYS A 77 13.02 27.80 11.72
CA CYS A 77 12.05 26.77 12.07
C CYS A 77 11.45 26.10 10.83
N LEU A 78 11.05 26.90 9.84
CA LEU A 78 10.52 26.40 8.57
C LEU A 78 11.57 25.58 7.81
N ALA A 79 12.77 26.13 7.63
CA ALA A 79 13.84 25.48 6.88
C ALA A 79 14.23 24.14 7.52
N LEU A 80 14.45 24.10 8.83
CA LEU A 80 14.82 22.88 9.54
C LEU A 80 13.69 21.86 9.59
N SER A 81 12.43 22.27 9.69
CA SER A 81 11.28 21.37 9.52
C SER A 81 11.28 20.71 8.15
N ILE A 82 11.48 21.47 7.07
CA ILE A 82 11.53 20.91 5.71
C ILE A 82 12.71 19.98 5.55
N VAL A 83 13.90 20.35 6.04
CA VAL A 83 15.11 19.53 5.96
C VAL A 83 14.93 18.20 6.74
N THR A 84 14.36 18.25 7.93
CA THR A 84 14.12 17.06 8.75
C THR A 84 13.15 16.10 8.07
N ILE A 85 12.06 16.61 7.51
CA ILE A 85 11.08 15.79 6.77
C ILE A 85 11.72 15.24 5.48
N ALA A 86 12.49 16.04 4.76
CA ALA A 86 13.18 15.61 3.53
C ALA A 86 14.23 14.54 3.82
N ALA A 87 15.05 14.70 4.87
CA ALA A 87 16.04 13.72 5.30
C ALA A 87 15.38 12.39 5.68
N TYR A 88 14.32 12.43 6.50
CA TYR A 88 13.56 11.24 6.86
C TYR A 88 12.97 10.57 5.61
N SER A 89 12.38 11.35 4.70
CA SER A 89 11.81 10.83 3.45
C SER A 89 12.86 10.16 2.57
N ALA A 90 14.07 10.73 2.50
CA ALA A 90 15.18 10.16 1.73
C ALA A 90 15.67 8.84 2.36
N VAL A 91 15.79 8.80 3.68
CA VAL A 91 16.15 7.58 4.43
C VAL A 91 15.10 6.48 4.21
N VAL A 92 13.82 6.81 4.42
CA VAL A 92 12.72 5.87 4.20
C VAL A 92 12.69 5.38 2.75
N ALA A 93 12.84 6.28 1.77
CA ALA A 93 12.88 5.90 0.35
C ALA A 93 14.09 5.04 0.01
N HIS A 94 15.23 5.23 0.68
CA HIS A 94 16.43 4.41 0.48
C HIS A 94 16.22 2.98 1.01
N PHE A 95 15.62 2.84 2.20
CA PHE A 95 15.34 1.53 2.81
C PHE A 95 14.09 0.84 2.21
N GLN A 96 13.17 1.61 1.67
CA GLN A 96 11.96 1.09 0.98
C GLN A 96 12.18 0.87 -0.52
N LYS A 97 13.40 1.00 -1.05
CA LYS A 97 13.66 0.49 -2.40
C LYS A 97 13.30 -0.98 -2.37
N PRO A 98 12.26 -1.42 -3.10
CA PRO A 98 11.94 -2.83 -3.17
C PRO A 98 13.19 -3.50 -3.74
N GLN A 99 13.94 -4.22 -2.90
CA GLN A 99 14.91 -5.17 -3.40
C GLN A 99 14.12 -6.05 -4.38
N ARG A 100 14.46 -6.00 -5.67
CA ARG A 100 13.94 -6.99 -6.61
C ARG A 100 14.57 -8.30 -6.20
N GLU A 101 13.88 -9.04 -5.33
CA GLU A 101 14.24 -10.42 -5.04
C GLU A 101 14.34 -11.15 -6.36
N ALA A 102 15.43 -11.87 -6.57
CA ALA A 102 15.57 -12.63 -7.81
C ALA A 102 14.44 -13.67 -7.88
N LEU A 103 13.96 -13.94 -9.08
CA LEU A 103 12.89 -14.92 -9.30
C LEU A 103 13.27 -16.30 -8.76
N ALA A 104 14.54 -16.66 -8.89
CA ALA A 104 15.09 -17.90 -8.36
C ALA A 104 15.01 -17.99 -6.83
N ASP A 105 15.24 -16.87 -6.13
CA ASP A 105 15.16 -16.83 -4.66
C ASP A 105 13.72 -17.00 -4.16
N LEU A 106 12.74 -16.39 -4.87
CA LEU A 106 11.32 -16.56 -4.57
C LEU A 106 10.87 -18.01 -4.74
N ILE A 107 11.33 -18.66 -5.80
CA ILE A 107 11.01 -20.07 -6.06
C ILE A 107 11.69 -20.97 -5.02
N ALA A 108 12.93 -20.70 -4.66
CA ALA A 108 13.64 -21.46 -3.63
C ALA A 108 13.01 -21.29 -2.23
N ALA A 109 12.37 -20.17 -1.95
CA ALA A 109 11.64 -19.94 -0.70
C ALA A 109 10.36 -20.78 -0.61
N GLY A 110 9.79 -21.20 -1.75
CA GLY A 110 8.56 -21.97 -1.80
C GLY A 110 7.30 -21.16 -1.57
N GLU A 111 6.14 -21.82 -1.62
CA GLU A 111 4.85 -21.20 -1.31
C GLU A 111 4.74 -20.80 0.17
N SER A 112 4.10 -19.67 0.41
CA SER A 112 3.93 -19.11 1.76
C SER A 112 2.64 -18.26 1.83
N ASP A 113 2.44 -17.58 2.95
CA ASP A 113 1.39 -16.56 3.08
C ASP A 113 1.54 -15.41 2.08
N ARG A 114 2.75 -15.20 1.53
CA ARG A 114 3.09 -14.12 0.59
C ARG A 114 3.55 -14.58 -0.79
N ILE A 115 3.74 -15.86 -1.00
CA ILE A 115 4.16 -16.42 -2.29
C ILE A 115 3.20 -17.53 -2.68
N GLU A 116 2.74 -17.49 -3.93
CA GLU A 116 1.86 -18.52 -4.50
C GLU A 116 2.35 -18.89 -5.89
N PHE A 117 2.35 -20.17 -6.22
CA PHE A 117 2.70 -20.69 -7.52
C PHE A 117 1.45 -21.16 -8.26
N LYS A 118 1.43 -20.96 -9.56
CA LYS A 118 0.41 -21.52 -10.46
C LYS A 118 1.05 -21.96 -11.76
N SER A 119 0.81 -23.20 -12.09
CA SER A 119 1.36 -23.82 -13.28
C SER A 119 0.93 -23.12 -14.57
N THR A 120 -0.30 -22.59 -14.61
CA THR A 120 -0.89 -21.85 -15.74
C THR A 120 -1.88 -20.82 -15.26
N ALA A 121 -2.23 -19.87 -16.13
CA ALA A 121 -3.29 -18.89 -15.85
C ALA A 121 -4.62 -19.24 -16.57
N ARG A 122 -4.57 -19.99 -17.66
CA ARG A 122 -5.71 -20.16 -18.58
C ARG A 122 -5.99 -21.59 -18.97
N VAL A 123 -4.97 -22.45 -18.93
CA VAL A 123 -5.05 -23.80 -19.48
C VAL A 123 -5.10 -24.81 -18.36
N ASN A 124 -6.04 -25.74 -18.47
CA ASN A 124 -6.01 -26.93 -17.65
C ASN A 124 -4.98 -27.91 -18.24
N LEU A 125 -3.86 -28.11 -17.56
CA LEU A 125 -2.76 -28.96 -18.06
C LEU A 125 -3.15 -30.44 -18.25
N ARG A 126 -4.23 -30.90 -17.62
CA ARG A 126 -4.70 -32.29 -17.80
C ARG A 126 -5.47 -32.48 -19.13
N SER A 127 -6.29 -31.48 -19.50
CA SER A 127 -7.03 -31.53 -20.76
C SER A 127 -6.32 -30.87 -21.93
N GLY A 128 -5.33 -29.99 -21.64
CA GLY A 128 -4.67 -29.16 -22.64
C GLY A 128 -5.55 -28.02 -23.17
N GLU A 129 -6.75 -27.82 -22.62
CA GLU A 129 -7.73 -26.85 -23.08
C GLU A 129 -7.81 -25.62 -22.18
N LYS A 130 -8.29 -24.52 -22.76
CA LYS A 130 -8.60 -23.31 -22.02
C LYS A 130 -9.72 -23.57 -21.02
N ASP A 131 -9.50 -23.24 -19.73
CA ASP A 131 -10.46 -23.40 -18.65
C ASP A 131 -10.66 -22.07 -17.91
N PRO A 132 -11.84 -21.45 -17.98
CA PRO A 132 -12.13 -20.20 -17.26
C PRO A 132 -11.94 -20.30 -15.74
N ARG A 133 -11.98 -21.49 -15.16
CA ARG A 133 -11.75 -21.71 -13.73
C ARG A 133 -10.30 -21.36 -13.35
N MET A 134 -9.33 -21.58 -14.25
CA MET A 134 -7.94 -21.18 -14.01
C MET A 134 -7.81 -19.66 -13.91
N GLU A 135 -8.47 -18.92 -14.80
CA GLU A 135 -8.51 -17.46 -14.77
C GLU A 135 -9.11 -16.95 -13.43
N GLN A 136 -10.16 -17.62 -12.93
CA GLN A 136 -10.77 -17.32 -11.63
C GLN A 136 -9.81 -17.54 -10.46
N VAL A 137 -8.99 -18.60 -10.47
CA VAL A 137 -8.00 -18.86 -9.43
C VAL A 137 -6.98 -17.73 -9.36
N ILE A 138 -6.49 -17.26 -10.51
CA ILE A 138 -5.54 -16.13 -10.58
C ILE A 138 -6.13 -14.88 -9.92
N VAL A 139 -7.36 -14.51 -10.30
CA VAL A 139 -7.99 -13.29 -9.77
C VAL A 139 -8.29 -13.40 -8.28
N LYS A 140 -8.74 -14.58 -7.79
CA LYS A 140 -8.96 -14.84 -6.36
C LYS A 140 -7.69 -14.70 -5.55
N THR A 141 -6.59 -15.23 -6.04
CA THR A 141 -5.27 -15.10 -5.39
C THR A 141 -4.82 -13.64 -5.31
N VAL A 142 -4.94 -12.90 -6.41
CA VAL A 142 -4.58 -11.46 -6.44
C VAL A 142 -5.50 -10.66 -5.48
N ALA A 143 -6.81 -10.92 -5.49
CA ALA A 143 -7.74 -10.27 -4.56
C ALA A 143 -7.39 -10.57 -3.09
N ALA A 144 -7.03 -11.82 -2.80
CA ALA A 144 -6.65 -12.24 -1.46
C ALA A 144 -5.37 -11.57 -0.97
N PHE A 145 -4.35 -11.43 -1.83
CA PHE A 145 -3.14 -10.68 -1.50
C PHE A 145 -3.41 -9.19 -1.29
N LEU A 146 -4.27 -8.57 -2.11
CA LEU A 146 -4.69 -7.16 -1.93
C LEU A 146 -5.36 -6.92 -0.58
N ASN A 147 -6.19 -7.85 -0.15
CA ASN A 147 -6.92 -7.78 1.12
C ASN A 147 -6.09 -8.23 2.34
N ALA A 148 -4.94 -8.83 2.11
CA ALA A 148 -3.97 -9.23 3.14
C ALA A 148 -2.74 -8.31 3.12
N ASP A 149 -1.57 -8.82 3.42
CA ASP A 149 -0.33 -8.03 3.53
C ASP A 149 0.44 -7.92 2.20
N GLY A 150 -0.24 -8.15 1.09
CA GLY A 150 0.38 -8.24 -0.23
C GLY A 150 1.01 -9.61 -0.47
N GLY A 151 1.69 -9.74 -1.60
CA GLY A 151 2.37 -10.98 -1.96
C GLY A 151 2.81 -11.02 -3.42
N THR A 152 3.33 -12.14 -3.82
CA THR A 152 3.77 -12.41 -5.18
C THR A 152 3.14 -13.70 -5.68
N LEU A 153 2.46 -13.63 -6.81
CA LEU A 153 1.98 -14.79 -7.55
C LEU A 153 2.93 -15.05 -8.72
N LEU A 154 3.43 -16.27 -8.82
CA LEU A 154 4.25 -16.74 -9.94
C LEU A 154 3.41 -17.67 -10.81
N ILE A 155 3.27 -17.34 -12.09
CA ILE A 155 2.54 -18.13 -13.08
C ILE A 155 3.55 -18.75 -14.04
N GLY A 156 3.39 -20.02 -14.33
CA GLY A 156 4.34 -20.83 -15.10
C GLY A 156 5.32 -21.60 -14.20
N VAL A 157 4.97 -21.77 -12.93
CA VAL A 157 5.72 -22.55 -11.93
C VAL A 157 4.77 -23.57 -11.30
N ASP A 158 5.18 -24.83 -11.14
CA ASP A 158 4.39 -25.84 -10.45
C ASP A 158 4.57 -25.77 -8.92
N ASP A 159 3.80 -26.57 -8.20
CA ASP A 159 3.78 -26.58 -6.74
C ASP A 159 5.13 -27.03 -6.13
N ASP A 160 5.98 -27.73 -6.90
CA ASP A 160 7.33 -28.14 -6.51
C ASP A 160 8.40 -27.05 -6.81
N GLY A 161 7.98 -25.90 -7.34
CA GLY A 161 8.89 -24.81 -7.73
C GLY A 161 9.60 -25.02 -9.07
N LYS A 162 9.15 -25.97 -9.87
CA LYS A 162 9.74 -26.20 -11.19
C LYS A 162 9.16 -25.23 -12.23
N PRO A 163 10.00 -24.51 -12.97
CA PRO A 163 9.53 -23.64 -14.03
C PRO A 163 8.95 -24.46 -15.18
N LEU A 164 7.67 -24.28 -15.46
CA LEU A 164 6.98 -24.89 -16.61
C LEU A 164 6.97 -23.96 -17.83
N GLY A 165 7.00 -22.65 -17.58
CA GLY A 165 6.85 -21.63 -18.60
C GLY A 165 5.39 -21.29 -18.92
N LEU A 166 5.19 -20.36 -19.85
CA LEU A 166 3.89 -19.81 -20.24
C LEU A 166 3.44 -20.27 -21.64
N ASP A 167 4.14 -21.21 -22.26
CA ASP A 167 3.87 -21.62 -23.65
C ASP A 167 2.45 -22.16 -23.85
N ALA A 168 1.92 -22.87 -22.86
CA ALA A 168 0.54 -23.35 -22.89
C ALA A 168 -0.46 -22.21 -22.90
N ASP A 169 -0.26 -21.19 -22.04
CA ASP A 169 -1.10 -20.02 -21.96
C ASP A 169 -0.98 -19.15 -23.22
N TYR A 170 0.24 -18.98 -23.76
CA TYR A 170 0.49 -18.21 -24.99
C TYR A 170 -0.28 -18.76 -26.19
N LYS A 171 -0.35 -20.08 -26.34
CA LYS A 171 -1.11 -20.74 -27.43
C LYS A 171 -2.60 -20.38 -27.42
N THR A 172 -3.15 -19.92 -26.31
CA THR A 172 -4.54 -19.50 -26.22
C THR A 172 -4.78 -18.05 -26.65
N LEU A 173 -3.71 -17.30 -26.95
CA LEU A 173 -3.73 -15.90 -27.36
C LEU A 173 -3.68 -15.79 -28.88
N LYS A 174 -4.23 -14.68 -29.43
CA LYS A 174 -4.16 -14.41 -30.89
C LYS A 174 -2.72 -14.23 -31.37
N VAL A 175 -1.87 -13.61 -30.54
CA VAL A 175 -0.44 -13.50 -30.73
C VAL A 175 0.20 -14.14 -29.49
N PRO A 176 0.98 -15.23 -29.67
CA PRO A 176 1.48 -16.03 -28.55
C PRO A 176 2.80 -15.44 -28.02
N ASP A 177 2.74 -14.30 -27.35
CA ASP A 177 3.89 -13.60 -26.77
C ASP A 177 3.63 -13.07 -25.35
N ALA A 178 4.70 -12.61 -24.72
CA ALA A 178 4.69 -12.09 -23.34
C ALA A 178 3.85 -10.81 -23.22
N ASP A 179 3.94 -9.90 -24.19
CA ASP A 179 3.23 -8.62 -24.16
C ASP A 179 1.72 -8.84 -24.23
N ARG A 180 1.27 -9.76 -25.08
CA ARG A 180 -0.15 -10.12 -25.20
C ARG A 180 -0.67 -10.84 -23.97
N PHE A 181 0.19 -11.65 -23.34
CA PHE A 181 -0.16 -12.28 -22.07
C PHE A 181 -0.31 -11.24 -20.94
N GLU A 182 0.62 -10.30 -20.83
CA GLU A 182 0.54 -9.22 -19.84
C GLU A 182 -0.72 -8.36 -20.06
N LEU A 183 -1.01 -7.96 -21.30
CA LEU A 183 -2.22 -7.20 -21.63
C LEU A 183 -3.49 -7.96 -21.27
N TRP A 184 -3.57 -9.24 -21.65
CA TRP A 184 -4.71 -10.08 -21.29
C TRP A 184 -4.90 -10.19 -19.78
N LEU A 185 -3.82 -10.42 -19.03
CA LEU A 185 -3.89 -10.53 -17.56
C LEU A 185 -4.32 -9.21 -16.93
N ARG A 186 -3.84 -8.09 -17.44
CA ARG A 186 -4.22 -6.75 -17.02
C ARG A 186 -5.70 -6.47 -17.27
N ASP A 187 -6.24 -6.88 -18.43
CA ASP A 187 -7.66 -6.78 -18.76
C ASP A 187 -8.52 -7.66 -17.86
N LEU A 188 -8.07 -8.88 -17.56
CA LEU A 188 -8.72 -9.79 -16.63
C LEU A 188 -8.84 -9.17 -15.24
N LEU A 189 -7.74 -8.64 -14.71
CA LEU A 189 -7.72 -7.97 -13.40
C LEU A 189 -8.58 -6.70 -13.39
N THR A 190 -8.54 -5.91 -14.46
CA THR A 190 -9.37 -4.70 -14.60
C THR A 190 -10.86 -5.03 -14.58
N THR A 191 -11.27 -6.06 -15.32
CA THR A 191 -12.67 -6.49 -15.39
C THR A 191 -13.16 -7.03 -14.06
N SER A 192 -12.31 -7.77 -13.35
CA SER A 192 -12.71 -8.49 -12.14
C SER A 192 -12.55 -7.68 -10.85
N LEU A 193 -11.54 -6.79 -10.76
CA LEU A 193 -11.19 -6.03 -9.55
C LEU A 193 -11.40 -4.52 -9.70
N GLY A 194 -11.65 -4.04 -10.91
CA GLY A 194 -11.76 -2.63 -11.26
C GLY A 194 -10.43 -1.98 -11.62
N GLN A 195 -10.51 -0.94 -12.45
CA GLN A 195 -9.34 -0.29 -13.06
C GLN A 195 -8.33 0.27 -12.05
N THR A 196 -8.82 0.95 -11.01
CA THR A 196 -7.94 1.54 -9.99
C THR A 196 -7.14 0.47 -9.24
N THR A 197 -7.77 -0.64 -8.89
CA THR A 197 -7.13 -1.76 -8.19
C THR A 197 -6.14 -2.47 -9.10
N ALA A 198 -6.51 -2.75 -10.34
CA ALA A 198 -5.66 -3.39 -11.33
C ALA A 198 -4.40 -2.56 -11.65
N SER A 199 -4.48 -1.22 -11.61
CA SER A 199 -3.32 -0.34 -11.84
C SER A 199 -2.27 -0.38 -10.71
N GLU A 200 -2.64 -0.86 -9.52
CA GLU A 200 -1.73 -1.02 -8.38
C GLU A 200 -0.96 -2.36 -8.43
N VAL A 201 -1.35 -3.28 -9.31
CA VAL A 201 -0.70 -4.58 -9.49
C VAL A 201 0.43 -4.47 -10.50
N VAL A 202 1.62 -4.94 -10.11
CA VAL A 202 2.81 -4.95 -11.00
C VAL A 202 2.94 -6.32 -11.62
N ILE A 203 2.85 -6.37 -12.95
CA ILE A 203 3.00 -7.59 -13.77
C ILE A 203 4.31 -7.49 -14.54
N ALA A 204 5.09 -8.55 -14.56
CA ALA A 204 6.31 -8.66 -15.34
C ALA A 204 6.53 -10.11 -15.77
N VAL A 205 6.92 -10.31 -17.02
CA VAL A 205 7.34 -11.63 -17.49
C VAL A 205 8.87 -11.66 -17.52
N GLU A 206 9.44 -12.61 -16.79
CA GLU A 206 10.88 -12.79 -16.62
C GLU A 206 11.26 -14.19 -17.11
N SER A 207 12.44 -14.36 -17.69
CA SER A 207 12.92 -15.69 -18.13
C SER A 207 13.73 -16.33 -17.00
N LEU A 208 13.41 -17.58 -16.67
CA LEU A 208 14.15 -18.39 -15.72
C LEU A 208 14.75 -19.60 -16.44
N ALA A 209 16.01 -19.90 -16.15
CA ALA A 209 16.64 -21.11 -16.66
C ALA A 209 16.05 -22.35 -15.97
N GLY A 210 15.49 -23.26 -16.71
CA GLY A 210 15.08 -24.57 -16.22
C GLY A 210 16.28 -25.46 -15.91
N SER A 211 16.04 -26.59 -15.25
CA SER A 211 17.07 -27.60 -14.93
C SER A 211 17.74 -28.21 -16.17
N ASP A 212 17.10 -28.08 -17.31
CA ASP A 212 17.58 -28.52 -18.64
C ASP A 212 18.34 -27.43 -19.40
N GLY A 213 18.58 -26.25 -18.77
CA GLY A 213 19.24 -25.09 -19.37
C GLY A 213 18.36 -24.28 -20.32
N THR A 214 17.10 -24.69 -20.55
CA THR A 214 16.18 -23.91 -21.37
C THR A 214 15.61 -22.72 -20.59
N ALA A 215 15.58 -21.54 -21.22
CA ALA A 215 14.95 -20.36 -20.63
C ALA A 215 13.42 -20.48 -20.74
N ARG A 216 12.73 -20.43 -19.61
CA ARG A 216 11.27 -20.53 -19.54
C ARG A 216 10.67 -19.22 -19.03
N PRO A 217 9.70 -18.64 -19.74
CA PRO A 217 9.03 -17.42 -19.30
C PRO A 217 8.14 -17.71 -18.08
N VAL A 218 8.29 -16.93 -17.02
CA VAL A 218 7.48 -16.98 -15.81
C VAL A 218 6.89 -15.59 -15.58
N CYS A 219 5.60 -15.50 -15.36
CA CYS A 219 4.95 -14.25 -15.04
C CYS A 219 4.95 -14.02 -13.51
N ARG A 220 5.57 -12.93 -13.11
CA ARG A 220 5.53 -12.43 -11.73
C ARG A 220 4.43 -11.39 -11.60
N VAL A 221 3.47 -11.63 -10.74
CA VAL A 221 2.41 -10.68 -10.35
C VAL A 221 2.68 -10.25 -8.92
N ARG A 222 3.20 -9.03 -8.73
CA ARG A 222 3.48 -8.46 -7.42
C ARG A 222 2.33 -7.58 -6.97
N VAL A 223 1.84 -7.85 -5.77
CA VAL A 223 0.67 -7.22 -5.17
C VAL A 223 1.06 -6.59 -3.84
N SER A 224 0.82 -5.30 -3.69
CA SER A 224 0.93 -4.61 -2.40
C SER A 224 -0.39 -4.66 -1.66
N ALA A 225 -0.35 -4.63 -0.31
CA ALA A 225 -1.57 -4.52 0.50
C ALA A 225 -2.41 -3.30 0.07
N SER A 226 -3.69 -3.52 -0.17
CA SER A 226 -4.60 -2.43 -0.58
C SER A 226 -4.93 -1.51 0.61
N PRO A 227 -4.97 -0.18 0.40
CA PRO A 227 -5.41 0.76 1.43
C PRO A 227 -6.93 0.74 1.68
N ARG A 228 -7.69 -0.10 0.96
CA ARG A 228 -9.14 -0.23 1.03
C ARG A 228 -9.57 -1.66 0.71
N PRO A 229 -10.77 -2.10 1.15
CA PRO A 229 -11.31 -3.41 0.80
C PRO A 229 -11.44 -3.59 -0.72
N VAL A 230 -11.03 -4.74 -1.23
CA VAL A 230 -11.13 -5.12 -2.63
C VAL A 230 -12.11 -6.28 -2.79
N TYR A 231 -13.13 -6.07 -3.60
CA TYR A 231 -14.17 -7.06 -3.90
C TYR A 231 -13.99 -7.58 -5.32
N LEU A 232 -13.95 -8.90 -5.45
CA LEU A 232 -13.91 -9.59 -6.73
C LEU A 232 -15.31 -9.65 -7.37
N LEU A 233 -15.40 -9.32 -8.65
CA LEU A 233 -16.57 -9.57 -9.50
C LEU A 233 -16.29 -10.80 -10.37
N PRO A 234 -16.84 -11.99 -10.04
CA PRO A 234 -16.52 -13.22 -10.76
C PRO A 234 -17.19 -13.32 -12.14
N GLY A 235 -18.19 -12.50 -12.42
CA GLY A 235 -18.89 -12.44 -13.69
C GLY A 235 -19.88 -11.29 -13.74
N LYS A 236 -20.36 -10.94 -14.94
CA LYS A 236 -21.15 -9.72 -15.21
C LYS A 236 -22.38 -9.53 -14.32
N ASN A 237 -23.02 -10.64 -13.89
CA ASN A 237 -24.23 -10.62 -13.06
C ASN A 237 -24.07 -11.40 -11.75
N ALA A 238 -22.84 -11.75 -11.38
CA ALA A 238 -22.58 -12.50 -10.16
C ALA A 238 -22.45 -11.56 -8.95
N PRO A 239 -22.79 -12.00 -7.74
CA PRO A 239 -22.52 -11.24 -6.53
C PRO A 239 -21.03 -11.04 -6.36
N ARG A 240 -20.65 -9.91 -5.73
CA ARG A 240 -19.25 -9.65 -5.38
C ARG A 240 -18.81 -10.60 -4.29
N GLU A 241 -17.58 -11.08 -4.41
CA GLU A 241 -16.95 -11.98 -3.47
C GLU A 241 -15.84 -11.23 -2.72
N PHE A 242 -15.61 -11.61 -1.46
CA PHE A 242 -14.50 -11.09 -0.66
C PHE A 242 -13.53 -12.20 -0.33
N TRP A 243 -12.30 -12.08 -0.83
CA TRP A 243 -11.25 -13.10 -0.69
C TRP A 243 -10.10 -12.55 0.14
N VAL A 244 -9.57 -13.39 1.04
CA VAL A 244 -8.43 -13.06 1.91
C VAL A 244 -7.39 -14.19 1.90
N ARG A 245 -6.16 -13.83 2.19
CA ARG A 245 -5.10 -14.79 2.44
C ARG A 245 -5.09 -15.15 3.93
N SER A 246 -5.10 -16.44 4.25
CA SER A 246 -5.03 -16.96 5.60
C SER A 246 -3.98 -18.08 5.62
N GLY A 247 -2.76 -17.75 6.05
CA GLY A 247 -1.60 -18.62 5.82
C GLY A 247 -1.42 -18.90 4.32
N ASN A 248 -1.18 -20.15 3.95
CA ASN A 248 -1.01 -20.58 2.55
C ASN A 248 -2.35 -20.75 1.79
N SER A 249 -3.48 -20.38 2.38
CA SER A 249 -4.78 -20.61 1.77
C SER A 249 -5.44 -19.30 1.34
N THR A 250 -6.05 -19.31 0.14
CA THR A 250 -6.96 -18.27 -0.33
C THR A 250 -8.38 -18.66 0.07
N ARG A 251 -9.04 -17.84 0.91
CA ARG A 251 -10.36 -18.11 1.47
C ARG A 251 -11.36 -17.04 1.12
N GLN A 252 -12.56 -17.45 0.77
CA GLN A 252 -13.71 -16.56 0.65
C GLN A 252 -14.31 -16.33 2.04
N LEU A 253 -14.57 -15.07 2.37
CA LEU A 253 -15.32 -14.70 3.57
C LEU A 253 -16.78 -14.42 3.20
N HIS A 254 -17.70 -14.91 4.01
CA HIS A 254 -19.10 -14.57 3.93
C HIS A 254 -19.32 -13.14 4.45
N VAL A 255 -20.52 -12.58 4.17
CA VAL A 255 -20.80 -11.15 4.39
C VAL A 255 -20.54 -10.70 5.83
N ASP A 256 -20.90 -11.50 6.82
CA ASP A 256 -20.68 -11.26 8.24
C ASP A 256 -19.18 -11.23 8.59
N GLN A 257 -18.44 -12.26 8.17
CA GLN A 257 -16.99 -12.37 8.35
C GLN A 257 -16.24 -11.27 7.61
N ALA A 258 -16.68 -10.95 6.39
CA ALA A 258 -16.08 -9.88 5.59
C ALA A 258 -16.29 -8.51 6.25
N ALA A 259 -17.45 -8.24 6.83
CA ALA A 259 -17.72 -7.00 7.54
C ALA A 259 -16.82 -6.84 8.76
N GLU A 260 -16.67 -7.89 9.58
CA GLU A 260 -15.77 -7.90 10.73
C GLU A 260 -14.31 -7.70 10.30
N TYR A 261 -13.85 -8.45 9.30
CA TYR A 261 -12.49 -8.32 8.76
C TYR A 261 -12.20 -6.90 8.25
N VAL A 262 -13.13 -6.29 7.51
CA VAL A 262 -12.99 -4.93 6.98
C VAL A 262 -12.90 -3.89 8.10
N MET A 263 -13.71 -4.01 9.15
CA MET A 263 -13.67 -3.08 10.29
C MET A 263 -12.34 -3.17 11.05
N HIS A 264 -11.78 -4.37 11.18
CA HIS A 264 -10.49 -4.58 11.84
C HIS A 264 -9.32 -4.08 10.99
N ARG A 265 -9.29 -4.39 9.71
CA ARG A 265 -8.15 -4.09 8.85
C ARG A 265 -8.12 -2.64 8.37
N TRP A 266 -9.27 -2.06 8.10
CA TRP A 266 -9.41 -0.66 7.66
C TRP A 266 -10.32 0.11 8.62
N PRO A 267 -9.86 0.36 9.86
CA PRO A 267 -10.69 1.05 10.84
C PRO A 267 -11.06 2.44 10.32
N LEU A 268 -12.31 2.82 10.53
CA LEU A 268 -12.78 4.16 10.20
C LEU A 268 -11.90 5.17 10.93
N ARG A 269 -11.50 6.23 10.24
CA ARG A 269 -10.76 7.32 10.88
C ARG A 269 -11.58 7.87 12.02
N VAL A 270 -10.98 8.07 13.19
CA VAL A 270 -11.64 8.50 14.43
C VAL A 270 -12.58 9.70 14.18
N GLY A 271 -12.16 10.69 13.38
CA GLY A 271 -12.99 11.85 13.08
C GLY A 271 -14.26 11.52 12.26
N SER A 272 -14.19 10.60 11.29
CA SER A 272 -15.37 10.20 10.51
C SER A 272 -16.28 9.28 11.32
N SER A 273 -15.74 8.45 12.21
CA SER A 273 -16.50 7.60 13.11
C SER A 273 -17.30 8.41 14.13
N VAL A 274 -16.68 9.41 14.75
CA VAL A 274 -17.37 10.31 15.71
C VAL A 274 -18.47 11.11 15.03
N ALA A 275 -18.20 11.68 13.86
CA ALA A 275 -19.21 12.42 13.09
C ALA A 275 -20.39 11.51 12.69
N ALA A 276 -20.13 10.26 12.30
CA ALA A 276 -21.18 9.29 11.96
C ALA A 276 -22.02 8.90 13.19
N GLN A 277 -21.37 8.70 14.36
CA GLN A 277 -22.05 8.39 15.61
C GLN A 277 -22.92 9.56 16.09
N VAL A 278 -22.42 10.80 16.04
CA VAL A 278 -23.19 12.00 16.38
C VAL A 278 -24.40 12.14 15.44
N LYS A 279 -24.20 11.95 14.13
CA LYS A 279 -25.30 12.01 13.15
C LYS A 279 -26.35 10.92 13.37
N ALA A 280 -25.93 9.71 13.73
CA ALA A 280 -26.86 8.63 14.08
C ALA A 280 -27.63 8.96 15.35
N ALA A 281 -26.96 9.41 16.42
CA ALA A 281 -27.59 9.79 17.67
C ALA A 281 -28.64 10.90 17.49
N VAL A 282 -28.33 11.92 16.67
CA VAL A 282 -29.28 13.00 16.36
C VAL A 282 -30.49 12.49 15.59
N ARG A 283 -30.34 11.54 14.65
CA ARG A 283 -31.47 10.94 13.93
C ARG A 283 -32.37 10.13 14.83
N PHE A 284 -31.80 9.27 15.67
CA PHE A 284 -32.59 8.44 16.60
C PHE A 284 -33.28 9.24 17.69
N SER A 285 -32.72 10.40 18.12
CA SER A 285 -33.40 11.27 19.08
C SER A 285 -34.48 12.17 18.47
N ALA A 286 -34.58 12.27 17.15
CA ALA A 286 -35.62 13.02 16.46
C ALA A 286 -36.87 12.14 16.14
N GLU A 287 -36.78 10.82 16.32
CA GLU A 287 -37.86 9.85 16.10
C GLU A 287 -38.54 9.38 17.39
N LEU A 288 -38.11 9.89 18.58
CA LEU A 288 -38.71 9.71 19.88
C LEU A 288 -39.46 10.97 20.33
#